data_2620e326b3965ef3cc30f8a624c07eb5
#
_entry.id   2620e326b3965ef3cc30f8a624c07eb5
#
_cell.length_a   1.000
_cell.length_b   1.000
_cell.length_c   1.000
_cell.angle_alpha   90.00
_cell.angle_beta   90.00
_cell.angle_gamma   90.00
#
_symmetry.space_group_name_H-M   'P 1'
#
loop_
_entity.id
_entity.type
_entity.pdbx_description
1 polymer ?
#
loop_
_entity_poly.entity_id
_entity_poly.type
_entity_poly.pdbx_seq_one_letter_code
_entity_poly.pdbx_strand_id
1 'polypeptide(L)'
;MVEYSSAIRINDITTDTDSWTYLAIEAGDPRTTSTVEELGHEPNGYFWDGVVRRLTELGTISNEVDADPEGGEYIARGAREDLEALAVVLTPYLDDDSTITEFIQAADADGFDFDD
;
A
#
# COMPACT_ATOMS: atom_id res chain seq x y z
N MET A 1 20.77 -3.91 2.23
CA MET A 1 19.72 -3.93 1.19
C MET A 1 18.37 -4.23 1.83
N VAL A 2 17.36 -3.47 1.45
CA VAL A 2 16.01 -3.66 1.97
C VAL A 2 15.22 -4.56 1.00
N GLU A 3 14.56 -5.57 1.55
CA GLU A 3 13.73 -6.48 0.75
C GLU A 3 12.26 -6.18 0.98
N TYR A 4 11.47 -6.18 -0.09
CA TYR A 4 10.03 -5.98 -0.04
C TYR A 4 9.36 -6.68 -1.23
N SER A 5 8.02 -6.70 -1.23
CA SER A 5 7.22 -7.38 -2.26
C SER A 5 7.63 -6.98 -3.67
N SER A 6 7.64 -7.94 -4.60
CA SER A 6 7.87 -7.66 -6.02
C SER A 6 6.76 -6.83 -6.66
N ALA A 7 5.61 -6.69 -5.98
CA ALA A 7 4.53 -5.82 -6.43
C ALA A 7 4.81 -4.34 -6.19
N ILE A 8 5.84 -4.02 -5.40
CA ILE A 8 6.21 -2.64 -5.08
C ILE A 8 7.36 -2.17 -5.96
N ARG A 9 7.22 -0.97 -6.51
CA ARG A 9 8.29 -0.29 -7.24
C ARG A 9 8.61 1.01 -6.53
N ILE A 10 9.89 1.28 -6.30
CA ILE A 10 10.37 2.55 -5.77
C ILE A 10 11.35 3.12 -6.79
N ASN A 11 11.07 4.31 -7.30
CA ASN A 11 11.86 4.95 -8.35
C ASN A 11 12.09 6.41 -8.06
N ASP A 12 13.18 6.94 -8.59
CA ASP A 12 13.50 8.35 -8.54
C ASP A 12 13.12 9.00 -9.88
N ILE A 13 12.54 10.20 -9.81
CA ILE A 13 12.28 11.02 -10.98
C ILE A 13 13.11 12.27 -10.84
N THR A 14 13.92 12.58 -11.87
CA THR A 14 14.74 13.79 -11.91
C THR A 14 14.40 14.55 -13.20
N THR A 15 14.07 15.81 -13.03
CA THR A 15 13.85 16.76 -14.13
C THR A 15 14.91 17.86 -14.05
N ASP A 16 14.89 18.79 -15.00
CA ASP A 16 15.83 19.92 -14.99
C ASP A 16 15.68 20.81 -13.76
N THR A 17 14.50 20.81 -13.13
CA THR A 17 14.18 21.73 -12.03
C THR A 17 13.81 21.03 -10.72
N ASP A 18 13.61 19.70 -10.74
CA ASP A 18 13.10 18.99 -9.57
C ASP A 18 13.54 17.52 -9.54
N SER A 19 13.48 16.95 -8.35
CA SER A 19 13.80 15.54 -8.14
C SER A 19 12.94 15.01 -6.99
N TRP A 20 12.32 13.84 -7.17
CA TRP A 20 11.56 13.19 -6.10
C TRP A 20 11.58 11.68 -6.24
N THR A 21 11.28 11.00 -5.14
CA THR A 21 11.18 9.53 -5.08
C THR A 21 9.73 9.16 -4.86
N TYR A 22 9.28 8.11 -5.54
CA TYR A 22 7.93 7.60 -5.35
C TYR A 22 7.91 6.08 -5.22
N LEU A 23 6.88 5.59 -4.52
CA LEU A 23 6.54 4.18 -4.42
C LEU A 23 5.25 3.97 -5.21
N ALA A 24 5.18 2.89 -5.98
CA ALA A 24 3.97 2.54 -6.74
C ALA A 24 3.64 1.06 -6.61
N ILE A 25 2.34 0.77 -6.48
CA ILE A 25 1.79 -0.59 -6.48
C ILE A 25 0.69 -0.60 -7.53
N GLU A 26 0.88 -1.34 -8.62
CA GLU A 26 -0.18 -1.51 -9.61
C GLU A 26 -1.28 -2.40 -9.04
N ALA A 27 -2.53 -1.94 -9.15
CA ALA A 27 -3.68 -2.72 -8.76
C ALA A 27 -3.73 -3.99 -9.61
N GLY A 28 -3.90 -5.13 -8.97
CA GLY A 28 -3.90 -6.42 -9.65
C GLY A 28 -2.57 -7.17 -9.62
N ASP A 29 -1.45 -6.49 -9.34
CA ASP A 29 -0.14 -7.13 -9.23
C ASP A 29 0.06 -7.90 -7.91
N PRO A 30 -0.44 -7.45 -6.75
CA PRO A 30 -0.24 -8.20 -5.51
C PRO A 30 -0.82 -9.61 -5.58
N ARG A 31 -0.12 -10.56 -4.98
CA ARG A 31 -0.56 -11.96 -4.91
C ARG A 31 -1.90 -12.10 -4.18
N THR A 32 -2.21 -11.18 -3.29
CA THR A 32 -3.44 -11.20 -2.48
C THR A 32 -4.64 -10.58 -3.20
N THR A 33 -4.51 -10.19 -4.47
CA THR A 33 -5.58 -9.54 -5.23
C THR A 33 -6.88 -10.33 -5.22
N SER A 34 -6.84 -11.62 -5.53
CA SER A 34 -8.06 -12.44 -5.58
C SER A 34 -8.67 -12.64 -4.18
N THR A 35 -7.85 -12.71 -3.15
CA THR A 35 -8.35 -12.81 -1.77
C THR A 35 -9.09 -11.53 -1.37
N VAL A 36 -8.58 -10.37 -1.74
CA VAL A 36 -9.26 -9.09 -1.51
C VAL A 36 -10.65 -9.08 -2.17
N GLU A 37 -10.72 -9.56 -3.42
CA GLU A 37 -11.99 -9.65 -4.15
C GLU A 37 -12.97 -10.62 -3.47
N GLU A 38 -12.48 -11.78 -3.02
CA GLU A 38 -13.31 -12.77 -2.33
C GLU A 38 -13.89 -12.23 -1.02
N LEU A 39 -13.21 -11.28 -0.39
CA LEU A 39 -13.66 -10.66 0.85
C LEU A 39 -14.62 -9.47 0.60
N GLY A 40 -14.99 -9.22 -0.65
CA GLY A 40 -15.96 -8.22 -1.00
C GLY A 40 -15.40 -6.82 -1.23
N HIS A 41 -14.08 -6.71 -1.38
CA HIS A 41 -13.42 -5.43 -1.64
C HIS A 41 -12.87 -5.38 -3.06
N GLU A 42 -12.75 -4.19 -3.60
CA GLU A 42 -12.15 -3.99 -4.92
C GLU A 42 -10.65 -3.68 -4.72
N PRO A 43 -9.74 -4.50 -5.28
CA PRO A 43 -8.30 -4.33 -5.07
C PRO A 43 -7.71 -3.23 -5.96
N ASN A 44 -8.22 -2.01 -5.82
CA ASN A 44 -7.77 -0.83 -6.56
C ASN A 44 -6.79 0.00 -5.73
N GLY A 45 -6.30 1.12 -6.30
CA GLY A 45 -5.38 2.01 -5.59
C GLY A 45 -5.98 2.61 -4.33
N TYR A 46 -7.28 2.86 -4.33
CA TYR A 46 -7.99 3.39 -3.18
C TYR A 46 -8.05 2.38 -2.04
N PHE A 47 -8.21 1.09 -2.36
CA PHE A 47 -8.15 0.02 -1.37
C PHE A 47 -6.78 0.00 -0.66
N TRP A 48 -5.70 0.03 -1.42
CA TRP A 48 -4.36 -0.01 -0.84
C TRP A 48 -4.03 1.27 -0.05
N ASP A 49 -4.56 2.41 -0.48
CA ASP A 49 -4.49 3.63 0.33
C ASP A 49 -5.23 3.43 1.66
N GLY A 50 -6.38 2.77 1.63
CA GLY A 50 -7.12 2.42 2.84
C GLY A 50 -6.32 1.55 3.78
N VAL A 51 -5.59 0.57 3.25
CA VAL A 51 -4.69 -0.29 4.05
C VAL A 51 -3.64 0.57 4.75
N VAL A 52 -3.00 1.47 4.03
CA VAL A 52 -1.99 2.38 4.60
C VAL A 52 -2.61 3.27 5.68
N ARG A 53 -3.79 3.85 5.43
CA ARG A 53 -4.48 4.70 6.40
C ARG A 53 -4.81 3.93 7.68
N ARG A 54 -5.33 2.70 7.54
CA ARG A 54 -5.67 1.88 8.69
C ARG A 54 -4.44 1.51 9.51
N LEU A 55 -3.35 1.12 8.85
CA LEU A 55 -2.10 0.79 9.52
C LEU A 55 -1.52 2.01 10.24
N THR A 56 -1.70 3.19 9.67
CA THR A 56 -1.28 4.43 10.30
C THR A 56 -2.11 4.71 11.56
N GLU A 57 -3.42 4.52 11.50
CA GLU A 57 -4.31 4.66 12.66
C GLU A 57 -3.93 3.70 13.79
N LEU A 58 -3.53 2.48 13.43
CA LEU A 58 -3.13 1.45 14.40
C LEU A 58 -1.72 1.66 14.96
N GLY A 59 -1.00 2.66 14.45
CA GLY A 59 0.37 2.94 14.89
C GLY A 59 1.43 2.04 14.29
N THR A 60 1.06 1.19 13.33
CA THR A 60 2.02 0.30 12.65
C THR A 60 2.90 1.07 11.67
N ILE A 61 2.34 2.10 11.05
CA ILE A 61 3.07 3.01 10.17
C ILE A 61 3.18 4.36 10.85
N SER A 62 4.41 4.86 10.99
CA SER A 62 4.70 6.17 11.55
C SER A 62 5.41 7.10 10.58
N ASN A 63 5.78 6.59 9.41
CA ASN A 63 6.49 7.35 8.38
C ASN A 63 5.52 8.30 7.66
N GLU A 64 6.00 9.48 7.33
CA GLU A 64 5.22 10.43 6.55
C GLU A 64 5.43 10.18 5.06
N VAL A 65 4.34 9.93 4.34
CA VAL A 65 4.36 9.81 2.89
C VAL A 65 3.18 10.62 2.35
N ASP A 66 3.36 11.14 1.14
CA ASP A 66 2.32 11.90 0.45
C ASP A 66 1.64 10.98 -0.55
N ALA A 67 0.46 10.47 -0.18
CA ALA A 67 -0.27 9.50 -1.00
C ALA A 67 -1.08 10.19 -2.09
N ASP A 68 -1.07 9.59 -3.28
CA ASP A 68 -1.85 10.04 -4.43
C ASP A 68 -2.45 8.80 -5.12
N PRO A 69 -3.43 8.13 -4.48
CA PRO A 69 -4.00 6.91 -5.04
C PRO A 69 -4.86 7.19 -6.25
N GLU A 70 -4.83 6.25 -7.19
CA GLU A 70 -5.68 6.25 -8.37
C GLU A 70 -6.41 4.91 -8.46
N GLY A 71 -7.39 4.79 -9.34
CA GLY A 71 -8.10 3.52 -9.52
C GLY A 71 -7.16 2.37 -9.91
N GLY A 72 -6.21 2.64 -10.78
CA GLY A 72 -5.30 1.63 -11.30
C GLY A 72 -4.04 1.40 -10.49
N GLU A 73 -3.70 2.27 -9.54
CA GLU A 73 -2.50 2.09 -8.72
C GLU A 73 -2.49 2.95 -7.47
N TYR A 74 -1.75 2.48 -6.46
CA TYR A 74 -1.42 3.27 -5.27
C TYR A 74 -0.06 3.92 -5.49
N ILE A 75 0.01 5.23 -5.28
CA ILE A 75 1.25 6.01 -5.43
C ILE A 75 1.49 6.79 -4.15
N ALA A 76 2.72 6.81 -3.68
CA ALA A 76 3.14 7.62 -2.54
C ALA A 76 4.49 8.26 -2.83
N ARG A 77 4.67 9.51 -2.42
CA ARG A 77 5.94 10.23 -2.52
C ARG A 77 6.50 10.47 -1.13
N GLY A 78 7.81 10.54 -1.04
CA GLY A 78 8.49 10.83 0.21
C GLY A 78 9.97 10.57 0.10
N ALA A 79 10.66 10.66 1.24
CA ALA A 79 12.07 10.30 1.30
C ALA A 79 12.20 8.80 1.02
N ARG A 80 13.26 8.39 0.31
CA ARG A 80 13.47 6.98 -0.03
C ARG A 80 13.42 6.08 1.21
N GLU A 81 14.04 6.48 2.29
CA GLU A 81 14.06 5.69 3.52
C GLU A 81 12.65 5.48 4.10
N ASP A 82 11.77 6.49 4.01
CA ASP A 82 10.39 6.38 4.46
C ASP A 82 9.60 5.47 3.54
N LEU A 83 9.81 5.54 2.24
CA LEU A 83 9.15 4.68 1.26
C LEU A 83 9.60 3.23 1.39
N GLU A 84 10.90 3.00 1.66
CA GLU A 84 11.41 1.65 1.90
C GLU A 84 10.83 1.06 3.19
N ALA A 85 10.71 1.85 4.24
CA ALA A 85 10.08 1.41 5.49
C ALA A 85 8.61 1.05 5.26
N LEU A 86 7.89 1.86 4.49
CA LEU A 86 6.50 1.59 4.12
C LEU A 86 6.41 0.28 3.31
N ALA A 87 7.31 0.09 2.35
CA ALA A 87 7.34 -1.11 1.52
C ALA A 87 7.51 -2.38 2.36
N VAL A 88 8.41 -2.36 3.34
CA VAL A 88 8.63 -3.49 4.24
C VAL A 88 7.38 -3.80 5.05
N VAL A 89 6.71 -2.78 5.59
CA VAL A 89 5.48 -2.97 6.37
C VAL A 89 4.36 -3.55 5.50
N LEU A 90 4.22 -3.09 4.26
CA LEU A 90 3.14 -3.52 3.36
C LEU A 90 3.34 -4.93 2.80
N THR A 91 4.56 -5.40 2.73
CA THR A 91 4.88 -6.68 2.07
C THR A 91 4.01 -7.86 2.53
N PRO A 92 3.80 -8.12 3.84
CA PRO A 92 2.96 -9.23 4.26
C PRO A 92 1.51 -9.11 3.75
N TYR A 93 0.98 -7.89 3.67
CA TYR A 93 -0.39 -7.66 3.22
C TYR A 93 -0.54 -7.87 1.71
N LEU A 94 0.53 -7.63 0.97
CA LEU A 94 0.55 -7.81 -0.48
C LEU A 94 0.80 -9.26 -0.89
N ASP A 95 1.51 -10.02 -0.09
CA ASP A 95 2.03 -11.34 -0.47
C ASP A 95 1.41 -12.52 0.28
N ASP A 96 0.80 -12.30 1.46
CA ASP A 96 0.29 -13.38 2.30
C ASP A 96 -1.23 -13.28 2.49
N ASP A 97 -1.97 -14.26 1.97
CA ASP A 97 -3.43 -14.30 2.00
C ASP A 97 -3.99 -14.28 3.42
N SER A 98 -3.38 -15.00 4.35
CA SER A 98 -3.89 -15.03 5.73
C SER A 98 -3.71 -13.69 6.41
N THR A 99 -2.61 -12.99 6.15
CA THR A 99 -2.35 -11.67 6.72
C THR A 99 -3.40 -10.66 6.25
N ILE A 100 -3.65 -10.59 4.93
CA ILE A 100 -4.62 -9.63 4.41
C ILE A 100 -6.05 -10.00 4.82
N THR A 101 -6.37 -11.30 4.90
CA THR A 101 -7.69 -11.76 5.33
C THR A 101 -7.99 -11.31 6.76
N GLU A 102 -7.09 -11.57 7.69
CA GLU A 102 -7.27 -11.17 9.09
C GLU A 102 -7.38 -9.66 9.22
N PHE A 103 -6.56 -8.93 8.46
CA PHE A 103 -6.57 -7.47 8.49
C PHE A 103 -7.91 -6.90 8.00
N ILE A 104 -8.41 -7.39 6.86
CA ILE A 104 -9.68 -6.92 6.29
C ILE A 104 -10.85 -7.27 7.23
N GLN A 105 -10.88 -8.50 7.76
CA GLN A 105 -11.96 -8.91 8.64
C GLN A 105 -12.02 -8.06 9.92
N ALA A 106 -10.88 -7.75 10.49
CA ALA A 106 -10.81 -6.88 11.67
C ALA A 106 -11.24 -5.45 11.34
N ALA A 107 -10.80 -4.91 10.22
CA ALA A 107 -11.16 -3.56 9.78
C ALA A 107 -12.66 -3.46 9.48
N ASP A 108 -13.21 -4.44 8.77
CA ASP A 108 -14.65 -4.49 8.46
C ASP A 108 -15.48 -4.59 9.74
N ALA A 109 -15.05 -5.39 10.70
CA ALA A 109 -15.73 -5.52 12.00
C ALA A 109 -15.73 -4.21 12.77
N ASP A 110 -14.71 -3.38 12.60
CA ASP A 110 -14.59 -2.07 13.24
C ASP A 110 -15.32 -0.96 12.44
N GLY A 111 -15.88 -1.30 11.29
CA GLY A 111 -16.57 -0.33 10.44
C GLY A 111 -15.64 0.59 9.66
N PHE A 112 -14.40 0.18 9.45
CA PHE A 112 -13.43 0.97 8.68
C PHE A 112 -13.80 1.01 7.20
N ASP A 113 -13.75 2.18 6.59
CA ASP A 113 -14.04 2.39 5.16
C ASP A 113 -12.75 2.47 4.36
N PHE A 114 -12.54 1.49 3.47
CA PHE A 114 -11.36 1.46 2.59
C PHE A 114 -11.48 2.40 1.38
N ASP A 115 -12.66 2.94 1.11
CA ASP A 115 -12.93 3.81 -0.06
C ASP A 115 -12.68 3.11 -1.42
N ASP A 116 -12.74 1.81 -1.45
CA ASP A 116 -12.53 1.01 -2.67
C ASP A 116 -13.70 0.97 -3.66
#